data_51bc9abb4755ca3cf282563c79a4492c
#
_entry.id   51bc9abb4755ca3cf282563c79a4492c
#
_cell.length_a   1.000
_cell.length_b   1.000
_cell.length_c   1.000
_cell.angle_alpha   90.00
_cell.angle_beta   90.00
_cell.angle_gamma   90.00
#
_symmetry.space_group_name_H-M   'P 1'
#
loop_
_entity.id
_entity.type
_entity.pdbx_description
1 polymer ?
#
loop_
_entity_poly.entity_id
_entity_poly.type
_entity_poly.pdbx_seq_one_letter_code
_entity_poly.pdbx_strand_id
1 'polypeptide(L)'
;GACFEEHQTFHEEYLKLALERMLIKENVELLYHSYLIETSCENGRVNSIKVANKSGTIELKADYFIDATGDADLAYQAGFPCRLGREKDNLCQPMTLCFRVANVDIENFQKDRHNANEKYKKLKAEGKIRNIREDILIFPTMINGTLHFNSTRIVKLNPVNAFDITKAEIEAREQVFELFDFMVKNCDGFQNAQISSVAYEIGVRESRMIEGDFVLTQEDLIACKKFDDAIAACNYDIDIHN
;
A
#
# COMPACT_ATOMS: atom_id res chain seq x y z
N GLY A 1 -13.60 -4.35 20.19
CA GLY A 1 -13.35 -4.66 18.80
C GLY A 1 -12.53 -3.61 18.10
N ALA A 2 -11.75 -4.03 17.11
CA ALA A 2 -10.87 -3.15 16.36
C ALA A 2 -11.55 -2.49 15.14
N CYS A 3 -12.80 -2.81 14.86
CA CYS A 3 -13.54 -2.35 13.67
C CYS A 3 -14.85 -1.65 14.06
N PHE A 4 -15.22 -0.62 13.31
CA PHE A 4 -16.47 0.14 13.45
C PHE A 4 -17.32 -0.01 12.20
N GLU A 5 -18.62 -0.24 12.38
CA GLU A 5 -19.57 -0.61 11.34
C GLU A 5 -19.80 0.47 10.26
N GLU A 6 -19.70 1.77 10.63
CA GLU A 6 -20.10 2.84 9.70
C GLU A 6 -19.04 3.27 8.69
N HIS A 7 -17.72 3.03 8.96
CA HIS A 7 -16.65 3.59 8.11
C HIS A 7 -15.52 2.62 7.79
N GLN A 8 -15.65 1.34 8.14
CA GLN A 8 -14.61 0.33 7.90
C GLN A 8 -13.21 0.77 8.41
N THR A 9 -13.19 1.63 9.44
CA THR A 9 -11.96 2.13 10.05
C THR A 9 -11.57 1.22 11.20
N PHE A 10 -10.31 0.87 11.30
CA PHE A 10 -9.77 0.05 12.39
C PHE A 10 -8.53 0.70 12.99
N HIS A 11 -8.22 0.28 14.22
CA HIS A 11 -6.99 0.70 14.87
C HIS A 11 -5.87 -0.29 14.52
N GLU A 12 -4.91 0.14 13.73
CA GLU A 12 -3.88 -0.72 13.14
C GLU A 12 -3.04 -1.47 14.19
N GLU A 13 -2.73 -0.83 15.33
CA GLU A 13 -1.94 -1.49 16.38
C GLU A 13 -2.72 -2.63 17.05
N TYR A 14 -4.03 -2.46 17.23
CA TYR A 14 -4.88 -3.55 17.71
C TYR A 14 -5.05 -4.65 16.66
N LEU A 15 -5.08 -4.30 15.38
CA LEU A 15 -5.13 -5.29 14.30
C LEU A 15 -3.86 -6.15 14.28
N LYS A 16 -2.67 -5.54 14.36
CA LYS A 16 -1.39 -6.28 14.45
C LYS A 16 -1.43 -7.30 15.58
N LEU A 17 -1.79 -6.85 16.79
CA LEU A 17 -1.88 -7.71 17.95
C LEU A 17 -2.92 -8.84 17.80
N ALA A 18 -4.06 -8.53 17.18
CA ALA A 18 -5.11 -9.53 16.95
C ALA A 18 -4.64 -10.61 15.98
N LEU A 19 -3.98 -10.24 14.88
CA LEU A 19 -3.43 -11.18 13.91
C LEU A 19 -2.34 -12.05 14.51
N GLU A 20 -1.41 -11.48 15.27
CA GLU A 20 -0.38 -12.26 16.00
C GLU A 20 -1.01 -13.28 16.93
N ARG A 21 -1.99 -12.89 17.73
CA ARG A 21 -2.69 -13.80 18.66
C ARG A 21 -3.43 -14.91 17.93
N MET A 22 -4.03 -14.62 16.78
CA MET A 22 -4.69 -15.64 15.95
C MET A 22 -3.69 -16.68 15.47
N LEU A 23 -2.56 -16.24 14.93
CA LEU A 23 -1.51 -17.15 14.43
C LEU A 23 -0.90 -18.00 15.56
N ILE A 24 -0.56 -17.39 16.68
CA ILE A 24 -0.01 -18.10 17.85
C ILE A 24 -1.00 -19.12 18.39
N LYS A 25 -2.28 -18.79 18.45
CA LYS A 25 -3.34 -19.72 18.91
C LYS A 25 -3.44 -20.96 18.02
N GLU A 26 -3.22 -20.82 16.72
CA GLU A 26 -3.24 -21.91 15.75
C GLU A 26 -1.85 -22.60 15.61
N ASN A 27 -0.92 -22.32 16.53
CA ASN A 27 0.44 -22.86 16.54
C ASN A 27 1.25 -22.55 15.28
N VAL A 28 1.01 -21.42 14.64
CA VAL A 28 1.82 -20.95 13.51
C VAL A 28 3.11 -20.36 14.05
N GLU A 29 4.24 -20.84 13.56
CA GLU A 29 5.55 -20.29 13.87
C GLU A 29 5.78 -18.99 13.09
N LEU A 30 6.09 -17.89 13.80
CA LEU A 30 6.31 -16.56 13.23
C LEU A 30 7.81 -16.28 13.12
N LEU A 31 8.25 -15.79 11.96
CA LEU A 31 9.63 -15.40 11.70
C LEU A 31 9.66 -13.98 11.12
N TYR A 32 9.71 -12.97 11.98
CA TYR A 32 9.79 -11.56 11.58
C TYR A 32 11.17 -11.15 11.06
N HIS A 33 11.22 -10.00 10.39
CA HIS A 33 12.45 -9.39 9.86
C HIS A 33 13.28 -10.36 9.01
N SER A 34 12.58 -11.11 8.15
CA SER A 34 13.18 -12.11 7.28
C SER A 34 12.81 -11.83 5.83
N TYR A 35 13.81 -11.75 4.96
CA TYR A 35 13.66 -11.49 3.54
C TYR A 35 13.95 -12.75 2.74
N LEU A 36 13.08 -13.09 1.80
CA LEU A 36 13.32 -14.15 0.83
C LEU A 36 14.48 -13.75 -0.08
N ILE A 37 15.52 -14.57 -0.15
CA ILE A 37 16.71 -14.31 -0.96
C ILE A 37 16.95 -15.35 -2.06
N GLU A 38 16.44 -16.57 -1.90
CA GLU A 38 16.62 -17.63 -2.87
C GLU A 38 15.49 -18.65 -2.77
N THR A 39 15.03 -19.14 -3.92
CA THR A 39 14.03 -20.20 -4.01
C THR A 39 14.62 -21.37 -4.79
N SER A 40 14.63 -22.57 -4.21
CA SER A 40 15.00 -23.81 -4.90
C SER A 40 13.75 -24.43 -5.50
N CYS A 41 13.73 -24.55 -6.84
CA CYS A 41 12.63 -25.13 -7.58
C CYS A 41 13.15 -26.17 -8.59
N GLU A 42 12.57 -27.35 -8.56
CA GLU A 42 12.90 -28.44 -9.52
C GLU A 42 11.60 -29.04 -10.05
N ASN A 43 11.55 -29.20 -11.37
CA ASN A 43 10.38 -29.77 -12.07
C ASN A 43 9.06 -29.08 -11.73
N GLY A 44 9.08 -27.74 -11.58
CA GLY A 44 7.90 -26.94 -11.23
C GLY A 44 7.46 -27.04 -9.78
N ARG A 45 8.26 -27.64 -8.91
CA ARG A 45 7.99 -27.75 -7.47
C ARG A 45 9.05 -27.00 -6.67
N VAL A 46 8.60 -26.13 -5.77
CA VAL A 46 9.47 -25.49 -4.80
C VAL A 46 9.83 -26.49 -3.71
N ASN A 47 11.14 -26.71 -3.49
CA ASN A 47 11.67 -27.64 -2.51
C ASN A 47 12.10 -26.95 -1.21
N SER A 48 12.69 -25.78 -1.32
CA SER A 48 13.11 -24.96 -0.18
C SER A 48 13.21 -23.50 -0.55
N ILE A 49 13.23 -22.65 0.47
CA ILE A 49 13.55 -21.24 0.34
C ILE A 49 14.70 -20.88 1.27
N LYS A 50 15.48 -19.87 0.90
CA LYS A 50 16.42 -19.24 1.84
C LYS A 50 15.94 -17.86 2.21
N VAL A 51 15.99 -17.54 3.48
CA VAL A 51 15.68 -16.23 4.02
C VAL A 51 16.88 -15.64 4.74
N ALA A 52 17.09 -14.35 4.55
CA ALA A 52 18.10 -13.58 5.30
C ALA A 52 17.43 -12.84 6.45
N ASN A 53 18.04 -12.92 7.63
CA ASN A 53 17.60 -12.20 8.82
C ASN A 53 18.78 -11.89 9.73
N LYS A 54 18.51 -11.42 10.95
CA LYS A 54 19.55 -11.05 11.91
C LYS A 54 20.45 -12.23 12.33
N SER A 55 19.96 -13.48 12.23
CA SER A 55 20.73 -14.70 12.55
C SER A 55 21.56 -15.22 11.35
N GLY A 56 21.52 -14.53 10.21
CA GLY A 56 22.18 -14.94 8.97
C GLY A 56 21.21 -15.50 7.95
N THR A 57 21.65 -16.45 7.15
CA THR A 57 20.80 -17.12 6.15
C THR A 57 20.27 -18.43 6.72
N ILE A 58 18.97 -18.64 6.61
CA ILE A 58 18.27 -19.83 7.06
C ILE A 58 17.60 -20.50 5.85
N GLU A 59 17.76 -21.80 5.68
CA GLU A 59 16.99 -22.60 4.72
C GLU A 59 15.74 -23.16 5.40
N LEU A 60 14.59 -22.96 4.75
CA LEU A 60 13.29 -23.45 5.19
C LEU A 60 12.74 -24.42 4.16
N LYS A 61 12.20 -25.55 4.63
CA LYS A 61 11.58 -26.59 3.81
C LYS A 61 10.14 -26.82 4.25
N ALA A 62 9.27 -27.07 3.28
CA ALA A 62 7.87 -27.36 3.52
C ALA A 62 7.31 -28.21 2.37
N ASP A 63 6.14 -28.81 2.58
CA ASP A 63 5.42 -29.52 1.54
C ASP A 63 4.71 -28.56 0.58
N TYR A 64 4.30 -27.38 1.08
CA TYR A 64 3.61 -26.33 0.36
C TYR A 64 4.20 -24.96 0.69
N PHE A 65 4.21 -24.09 -0.28
CA PHE A 65 4.66 -22.70 -0.15
C PHE A 65 3.56 -21.77 -0.65
N ILE A 66 3.26 -20.74 0.11
CA ILE A 66 2.30 -19.68 -0.27
C ILE A 66 3.08 -18.39 -0.46
N ASP A 67 3.04 -17.85 -1.68
CA ASP A 67 3.63 -16.55 -1.98
C ASP A 67 2.65 -15.42 -1.59
N ALA A 68 2.95 -14.76 -0.49
CA ALA A 68 2.25 -13.58 -0.01
C ALA A 68 3.19 -12.37 0.09
N THR A 69 4.26 -12.34 -0.71
CA THR A 69 5.28 -11.27 -0.70
C THR A 69 4.75 -9.92 -1.20
N GLY A 70 3.62 -9.91 -1.91
CA GLY A 70 3.06 -8.72 -2.56
C GLY A 70 3.65 -8.46 -3.94
N ASP A 71 4.89 -8.92 -4.19
CA ASP A 71 5.65 -8.69 -5.42
C ASP A 71 5.91 -9.99 -6.23
N ALA A 72 5.26 -11.10 -5.82
CA ALA A 72 5.48 -12.44 -6.41
C ALA A 72 6.95 -12.88 -6.39
N ASP A 73 7.68 -12.57 -5.33
CA ASP A 73 9.11 -12.82 -5.25
C ASP A 73 9.44 -14.31 -5.27
N LEU A 74 8.66 -15.13 -4.55
CA LEU A 74 8.85 -16.57 -4.52
C LEU A 74 8.55 -17.18 -5.89
N ALA A 75 7.43 -16.85 -6.50
CA ALA A 75 7.02 -17.36 -7.80
C ALA A 75 8.01 -16.95 -8.90
N TYR A 76 8.46 -15.69 -8.89
CA TYR A 76 9.44 -15.18 -9.82
C TYR A 76 10.80 -15.91 -9.71
N GLN A 77 11.31 -16.08 -8.48
CA GLN A 77 12.55 -16.79 -8.23
C GLN A 77 12.46 -18.28 -8.56
N ALA A 78 11.28 -18.87 -8.41
CA ALA A 78 11.00 -20.25 -8.79
C ALA A 78 10.89 -20.44 -10.33
N GLY A 79 10.92 -19.35 -11.11
CA GLY A 79 10.85 -19.39 -12.57
C GLY A 79 9.43 -19.48 -13.13
N PHE A 80 8.40 -19.21 -12.32
CA PHE A 80 7.02 -19.12 -12.81
C PHE A 80 6.82 -17.85 -13.65
N PRO A 81 5.97 -17.90 -14.70
CA PRO A 81 5.73 -16.74 -15.53
C PRO A 81 5.05 -15.61 -14.74
N CYS A 82 5.61 -14.42 -14.87
CA CYS A 82 5.10 -13.21 -14.25
C CYS A 82 5.12 -12.07 -15.27
N ARG A 83 4.10 -11.24 -15.26
CA ARG A 83 4.07 -9.97 -15.98
C ARG A 83 4.29 -8.81 -15.02
N LEU A 84 4.80 -7.69 -15.52
CA LEU A 84 4.99 -6.45 -14.77
C LEU A 84 4.21 -5.33 -15.42
N GLY A 85 3.30 -4.71 -14.66
CA GLY A 85 2.51 -3.58 -15.14
C GLY A 85 1.62 -3.89 -16.34
N ARG A 86 1.21 -2.84 -17.03
CA ARG A 86 0.32 -2.95 -18.20
C ARG A 86 1.11 -3.32 -19.49
N GLU A 87 0.46 -4.05 -20.38
CA GLU A 87 1.09 -4.58 -21.61
C GLU A 87 1.71 -3.52 -22.53
N LYS A 88 1.14 -2.32 -22.55
CA LYS A 88 1.54 -1.24 -23.46
C LYS A 88 2.96 -0.74 -23.21
N ASP A 89 3.36 -0.61 -21.94
CA ASP A 89 4.58 0.11 -21.57
C ASP A 89 5.22 -0.38 -20.26
N ASN A 90 4.70 -1.48 -19.70
CA ASN A 90 5.11 -2.08 -18.42
C ASN A 90 5.03 -1.11 -17.22
N LEU A 91 4.22 -0.05 -17.31
CA LEU A 91 4.01 0.85 -16.19
C LEU A 91 3.03 0.24 -15.20
N CYS A 92 3.46 0.20 -13.95
CA CYS A 92 2.63 -0.17 -12.82
C CYS A 92 1.80 1.02 -12.31
N GLN A 93 0.81 0.74 -11.50
CA GLN A 93 0.03 1.76 -10.83
C GLN A 93 0.91 2.66 -9.94
N PRO A 94 0.51 3.92 -9.72
CA PRO A 94 1.28 4.86 -8.92
C PRO A 94 1.56 4.36 -7.51
N MET A 95 2.78 4.54 -7.04
CA MET A 95 3.15 4.33 -5.65
C MET A 95 2.73 5.53 -4.78
N THR A 96 2.47 5.28 -3.50
CA THR A 96 2.01 6.30 -2.55
C THR A 96 2.72 6.15 -1.21
N LEU A 97 3.26 7.25 -0.68
CA LEU A 97 3.74 7.33 0.68
C LEU A 97 2.67 7.99 1.56
N CYS A 98 2.00 7.21 2.36
CA CYS A 98 0.98 7.71 3.27
C CYS A 98 1.61 8.36 4.50
N PHE A 99 0.90 9.34 5.08
CA PHE A 99 1.36 10.00 6.31
C PHE A 99 0.18 10.40 7.19
N ARG A 100 0.46 10.72 8.45
CA ARG A 100 -0.53 11.17 9.42
C ARG A 100 -0.16 12.52 9.99
N VAL A 101 -1.18 13.31 10.20
CA VAL A 101 -1.10 14.62 10.82
C VAL A 101 -1.96 14.63 12.08
N ALA A 102 -1.35 14.96 13.20
CA ALA A 102 -2.01 15.08 14.50
C ALA A 102 -2.23 16.55 14.90
N ASN A 103 -2.96 16.77 15.99
CA ASN A 103 -3.33 18.09 16.50
C ASN A 103 -4.15 18.94 15.51
N VAL A 104 -4.92 18.26 14.66
CA VAL A 104 -5.87 18.94 13.76
C VAL A 104 -7.16 19.25 14.52
N ASP A 105 -7.61 20.48 14.40
CA ASP A 105 -8.98 20.88 14.82
C ASP A 105 -9.94 20.36 13.74
N ILE A 106 -10.47 19.17 14.00
CA ILE A 106 -11.32 18.43 13.05
C ILE A 106 -12.59 19.21 12.73
N GLU A 107 -13.18 19.88 13.74
CA GLU A 107 -14.44 20.63 13.55
C GLU A 107 -14.25 21.79 12.58
N ASN A 108 -13.20 22.58 12.77
CA ASN A 108 -12.89 23.69 11.86
C ASN A 108 -12.46 23.20 10.48
N PHE A 109 -11.65 22.13 10.40
CA PHE A 109 -11.28 21.55 9.12
C PHE A 109 -12.49 21.03 8.34
N GLN A 110 -13.46 20.37 8.97
CA GLN A 110 -14.66 19.89 8.29
C GLN A 110 -15.45 21.01 7.62
N LYS A 111 -15.50 22.19 8.22
CA LYS A 111 -16.15 23.38 7.63
C LYS A 111 -15.40 23.90 6.37
N ASP A 112 -14.08 23.77 6.35
CA ASP A 112 -13.21 24.25 5.25
C ASP A 112 -12.81 23.15 4.24
N ARG A 113 -13.16 21.88 4.47
CA ARG A 113 -12.69 20.73 3.68
C ARG A 113 -12.92 20.86 2.18
N HIS A 114 -14.07 21.38 1.78
CA HIS A 114 -14.37 21.62 0.37
C HIS A 114 -13.44 22.70 -0.20
N ASN A 115 -13.25 23.79 0.51
CA ASN A 115 -12.36 24.88 0.10
C ASN A 115 -10.91 24.46 0.05
N ALA A 116 -10.47 23.52 0.89
CA ALA A 116 -9.10 23.01 0.87
C ALA A 116 -8.72 22.43 -0.49
N ASN A 117 -9.58 21.59 -1.08
CA ASN A 117 -9.34 21.04 -2.41
C ASN A 117 -9.38 22.10 -3.51
N GLU A 118 -10.26 23.09 -3.43
CA GLU A 118 -10.32 24.18 -4.41
C GLU A 118 -9.07 25.09 -4.32
N LYS A 119 -8.60 25.40 -3.10
CA LYS A 119 -7.34 26.12 -2.88
C LYS A 119 -6.14 25.32 -3.44
N TYR A 120 -6.11 24.01 -3.20
CA TYR A 120 -5.07 23.13 -3.71
C TYR A 120 -5.03 23.14 -5.25
N LYS A 121 -6.15 22.91 -5.92
CA LYS A 121 -6.26 22.93 -7.39
C LYS A 121 -5.83 24.27 -7.97
N LYS A 122 -6.22 25.38 -7.34
CA LYS A 122 -5.82 26.72 -7.76
C LYS A 122 -4.31 26.90 -7.69
N LEU A 123 -3.68 26.58 -6.55
CA LEU A 123 -2.24 26.73 -6.39
C LEU A 123 -1.45 25.78 -7.30
N LYS A 124 -2.00 24.59 -7.56
CA LYS A 124 -1.44 23.67 -8.53
C LYS A 124 -1.48 24.25 -9.96
N ALA A 125 -2.61 24.82 -10.37
CA ALA A 125 -2.73 25.49 -11.67
C ALA A 125 -1.78 26.69 -11.83
N GLU A 126 -1.43 27.36 -10.73
CA GLU A 126 -0.45 28.44 -10.67
C GLU A 126 1.01 27.93 -10.64
N GLY A 127 1.24 26.60 -10.67
CA GLY A 127 2.58 25.99 -10.59
C GLY A 127 3.26 26.06 -9.22
N LYS A 128 2.51 26.36 -8.16
CA LYS A 128 3.01 26.47 -6.77
C LYS A 128 3.02 25.15 -6.01
N ILE A 129 2.38 24.12 -6.55
CA ILE A 129 2.34 22.76 -6.04
C ILE A 129 2.89 21.83 -7.12
N ARG A 130 3.92 21.06 -6.78
CA ARG A 130 4.59 20.15 -7.71
C ARG A 130 3.95 18.76 -7.71
N ASN A 131 3.29 18.39 -6.62
CA ASN A 131 2.61 17.09 -6.52
C ASN A 131 1.64 16.91 -7.71
N ILE A 132 1.78 15.81 -8.41
CA ILE A 132 1.01 15.52 -9.63
C ILE A 132 -0.44 15.10 -9.37
N ARG A 133 -0.78 14.73 -8.14
CA ARG A 133 -2.14 14.31 -7.79
C ARG A 133 -3.15 15.45 -7.95
N GLU A 134 -4.36 15.11 -8.41
CA GLU A 134 -5.41 16.09 -8.78
C GLU A 134 -6.08 16.69 -7.54
N ASP A 135 -6.14 15.94 -6.44
CA ASP A 135 -6.85 16.29 -5.21
C ASP A 135 -6.11 15.78 -3.97
N ILE A 136 -6.59 16.21 -2.81
CA ILE A 136 -6.08 15.73 -1.52
C ILE A 136 -7.05 14.68 -0.97
N LEU A 137 -6.57 13.45 -0.77
CA LEU A 137 -7.31 12.39 -0.11
C LEU A 137 -6.95 12.31 1.37
N ILE A 138 -7.94 12.60 2.21
CA ILE A 138 -7.81 12.63 3.67
C ILE A 138 -8.89 11.74 4.28
N PHE A 139 -8.48 10.90 5.20
CA PHE A 139 -9.35 9.96 5.90
C PHE A 139 -9.28 10.20 7.42
N PRO A 140 -10.39 10.02 8.14
CA PRO A 140 -10.37 10.01 9.58
C PRO A 140 -9.56 8.82 10.10
N THR A 141 -9.02 8.95 11.30
CA THR A 141 -8.44 7.83 12.05
C THR A 141 -9.24 7.61 13.33
N MET A 142 -8.94 6.54 14.04
CA MET A 142 -9.53 6.28 15.35
C MET A 142 -8.91 7.11 16.49
N ILE A 143 -7.87 7.87 16.17
CA ILE A 143 -7.19 8.76 17.12
C ILE A 143 -7.75 10.16 16.90
N ASN A 144 -8.38 10.72 17.94
CA ASN A 144 -8.98 12.04 17.86
C ASN A 144 -7.95 13.11 17.48
N GLY A 145 -8.34 14.04 16.61
CA GLY A 145 -7.44 15.08 16.10
C GLY A 145 -6.36 14.59 15.14
N THR A 146 -6.43 13.32 14.67
CA THR A 146 -5.45 12.76 13.73
C THR A 146 -6.12 12.39 12.42
N LEU A 147 -5.53 12.83 11.31
CA LEU A 147 -5.96 12.54 9.94
C LEU A 147 -4.90 11.74 9.20
N HIS A 148 -5.36 10.81 8.36
CA HIS A 148 -4.53 10.01 7.48
C HIS A 148 -4.60 10.55 6.04
N PHE A 149 -3.44 10.75 5.42
CA PHE A 149 -3.28 11.25 4.07
C PHE A 149 -2.82 10.15 3.12
N ASN A 150 -3.58 9.93 2.06
CA ASN A 150 -3.23 9.09 0.92
C ASN A 150 -3.14 9.98 -0.32
N SER A 151 -2.23 10.95 -0.31
CA SER A 151 -2.24 12.10 -1.22
C SER A 151 -0.95 12.31 -1.99
N THR A 152 0.10 11.51 -1.78
CA THR A 152 1.29 11.51 -2.64
C THR A 152 1.05 10.63 -3.87
N ARG A 153 1.78 10.89 -4.96
CA ARG A 153 1.69 10.08 -6.17
C ARG A 153 3.04 10.04 -6.89
N ILE A 154 3.61 8.85 -6.98
CA ILE A 154 4.86 8.58 -7.69
C ILE A 154 4.56 7.67 -8.88
N VAL A 155 4.96 8.07 -10.05
CA VAL A 155 4.67 7.39 -11.33
C VAL A 155 5.94 7.11 -12.11
N LYS A 156 5.85 6.17 -13.06
CA LYS A 156 6.90 5.87 -14.05
C LYS A 156 8.21 5.35 -13.44
N LEU A 157 8.16 4.78 -12.25
CA LEU A 157 9.25 4.07 -11.61
C LEU A 157 8.89 2.59 -11.48
N ASN A 158 9.90 1.74 -11.57
CA ASN A 158 9.74 0.30 -11.47
C ASN A 158 9.71 -0.13 -10.00
N PRO A 159 8.59 -0.67 -9.48
CA PRO A 159 8.42 -1.02 -8.07
C PRO A 159 9.24 -2.23 -7.62
N VAL A 160 9.87 -2.97 -8.54
CA VAL A 160 10.75 -4.09 -8.22
C VAL A 160 12.24 -3.78 -8.50
N ASN A 161 12.56 -2.50 -8.72
CA ASN A 161 13.94 -2.02 -8.86
C ASN A 161 14.32 -1.17 -7.66
N ALA A 162 15.35 -1.59 -6.91
CA ALA A 162 15.76 -0.93 -5.67
C ALA A 162 16.16 0.55 -5.84
N PHE A 163 16.76 0.92 -6.97
CA PHE A 163 17.13 2.30 -7.24
C PHE A 163 15.91 3.17 -7.56
N ASP A 164 14.92 2.61 -8.24
CA ASP A 164 13.67 3.32 -8.53
C ASP A 164 12.81 3.46 -7.27
N ILE A 165 12.74 2.44 -6.41
CA ILE A 165 12.13 2.54 -5.08
C ILE A 165 12.82 3.64 -4.24
N THR A 166 14.14 3.70 -4.26
CA THR A 166 14.88 4.75 -3.54
C THR A 166 14.51 6.16 -4.04
N LYS A 167 14.43 6.35 -5.36
CA LYS A 167 13.97 7.63 -5.95
C LYS A 167 12.53 7.94 -5.55
N ALA A 168 11.66 6.91 -5.59
CA ALA A 168 10.26 7.04 -5.21
C ALA A 168 10.10 7.49 -3.75
N GLU A 169 10.87 6.90 -2.83
CA GLU A 169 10.90 7.28 -1.42
C GLU A 169 11.32 8.74 -1.21
N ILE A 170 12.38 9.17 -1.89
CA ILE A 170 12.90 10.55 -1.78
C ILE A 170 11.85 11.55 -2.30
N GLU A 171 11.32 11.32 -3.51
CA GLU A 171 10.32 12.20 -4.12
C GLU A 171 9.02 12.23 -3.32
N ALA A 172 8.54 11.07 -2.86
CA ALA A 172 7.31 10.99 -2.08
C ALA A 172 7.43 11.74 -0.75
N ARG A 173 8.60 11.72 -0.12
CA ARG A 173 8.84 12.46 1.13
C ARG A 173 8.80 13.96 0.91
N GLU A 174 9.35 14.46 -0.19
CA GLU A 174 9.20 15.88 -0.58
C GLU A 174 7.72 16.25 -0.80
N GLN A 175 6.93 15.37 -1.45
CA GLN A 175 5.49 15.58 -1.62
C GLN A 175 4.73 15.60 -0.28
N VAL A 176 5.12 14.78 0.71
CA VAL A 176 4.53 14.80 2.05
C VAL A 176 4.69 16.19 2.69
N PHE A 177 5.91 16.73 2.69
CA PHE A 177 6.17 18.03 3.31
C PHE A 177 5.53 19.18 2.53
N GLU A 178 5.50 19.13 1.20
CA GLU A 178 4.78 20.10 0.37
C GLU A 178 3.27 20.13 0.70
N LEU A 179 2.64 18.96 0.82
CA LEU A 179 1.23 18.85 1.19
C LEU A 179 0.97 19.33 2.63
N PHE A 180 1.82 18.95 3.56
CA PHE A 180 1.69 19.40 4.95
C PHE A 180 1.81 20.93 5.06
N ASP A 181 2.81 21.52 4.42
CA ASP A 181 3.01 22.96 4.33
C ASP A 181 1.79 23.68 3.71
N PHE A 182 1.23 23.08 2.65
CA PHE A 182 -0.01 23.60 2.04
C PHE A 182 -1.15 23.60 3.05
N MET A 183 -1.38 22.50 3.78
CA MET A 183 -2.46 22.38 4.75
C MET A 183 -2.33 23.43 5.87
N VAL A 184 -1.14 23.56 6.45
CA VAL A 184 -0.88 24.52 7.53
C VAL A 184 -1.11 25.97 7.08
N LYS A 185 -0.72 26.32 5.86
CA LYS A 185 -0.79 27.67 5.34
C LYS A 185 -2.16 28.08 4.81
N ASN A 186 -2.98 27.12 4.38
CA ASN A 186 -4.17 27.41 3.57
C ASN A 186 -5.46 26.81 4.11
N CYS A 187 -5.41 25.93 5.12
CA CYS A 187 -6.60 25.21 5.60
C CYS A 187 -6.87 25.49 7.08
N ASP A 188 -8.14 25.76 7.38
CA ASP A 188 -8.56 25.95 8.77
C ASP A 188 -8.43 24.64 9.54
N GLY A 189 -8.08 24.75 10.83
CA GLY A 189 -7.88 23.60 11.70
C GLY A 189 -6.46 23.02 11.69
N PHE A 190 -5.56 23.47 10.80
CA PHE A 190 -4.18 22.98 10.70
C PHE A 190 -3.11 23.86 11.36
N GLN A 191 -3.49 24.96 12.00
CA GLN A 191 -2.55 25.94 12.55
C GLN A 191 -1.60 25.37 13.62
N ASN A 192 -2.06 24.36 14.36
CA ASN A 192 -1.29 23.67 15.41
C ASN A 192 -0.93 22.22 15.02
N ALA A 193 -1.21 21.85 13.77
CA ALA A 193 -1.02 20.49 13.30
C ALA A 193 0.47 20.12 13.20
N GLN A 194 0.76 18.84 13.34
CA GLN A 194 2.10 18.28 13.23
C GLN A 194 2.07 16.95 12.49
N ILE A 195 3.09 16.66 11.68
CA ILE A 195 3.26 15.31 11.12
C ILE A 195 3.56 14.37 12.30
N SER A 196 2.67 13.42 12.54
CA SER A 196 2.83 12.43 13.62
C SER A 196 3.54 11.16 13.13
N SER A 197 3.36 10.80 11.88
CA SER A 197 4.08 9.68 11.26
C SER A 197 4.06 9.78 9.73
N VAL A 198 5.09 9.24 9.12
CA VAL A 198 5.14 8.90 7.69
C VAL A 198 5.24 7.39 7.61
N ALA A 199 4.65 6.77 6.60
CA ALA A 199 4.75 5.32 6.40
C ALA A 199 6.23 4.89 6.38
N TYR A 200 6.51 3.72 6.91
CA TYR A 200 7.87 3.18 7.01
C TYR A 200 8.51 3.03 5.63
N GLU A 201 7.71 2.64 4.65
CA GLU A 201 8.11 2.48 3.26
C GLU A 201 7.00 2.91 2.33
N ILE A 202 7.34 3.18 1.08
CA ILE A 202 6.37 3.56 0.05
C ILE A 202 5.41 2.41 -0.25
N GLY A 203 4.12 2.71 -0.35
CA GLY A 203 3.10 1.74 -0.71
C GLY A 203 3.14 1.43 -2.20
N VAL A 204 3.56 0.23 -2.54
CA VAL A 204 3.50 -0.34 -3.88
C VAL A 204 2.10 -0.92 -4.10
N ARG A 205 1.37 -0.42 -5.11
CA ARG A 205 0.00 -0.88 -5.43
C ARG A 205 -0.02 -2.03 -6.41
N GLU A 206 0.95 -2.05 -7.30
CA GLU A 206 1.09 -3.02 -8.37
C GLU A 206 2.56 -3.27 -8.65
N SER A 207 2.92 -4.54 -8.78
CA SER A 207 4.25 -4.98 -9.19
C SER A 207 4.13 -6.20 -10.10
N ARG A 208 4.88 -7.26 -9.85
CA ARG A 208 4.74 -8.51 -10.61
C ARG A 208 3.39 -9.18 -10.31
N MET A 209 2.74 -9.63 -11.36
CA MET A 209 1.53 -10.46 -11.31
C MET A 209 1.87 -11.84 -11.86
N ILE A 210 1.57 -12.89 -11.11
CA ILE A 210 1.76 -14.28 -11.55
C ILE A 210 0.76 -14.58 -12.68
N GLU A 211 1.23 -15.18 -13.74
CA GLU A 211 0.38 -15.70 -14.82
C GLU A 211 -0.06 -17.12 -14.44
N GLY A 212 -1.26 -17.22 -13.84
CA GLY A 212 -1.88 -18.48 -13.47
C GLY A 212 -2.67 -19.12 -14.60
N ASP A 213 -3.15 -20.34 -14.39
CA ASP A 213 -4.02 -21.06 -15.32
C ASP A 213 -5.34 -20.32 -15.57
N PHE A 214 -5.78 -19.54 -14.62
CA PHE A 214 -6.92 -18.64 -14.72
C PHE A 214 -6.53 -17.20 -14.32
N VAL A 215 -6.92 -16.24 -15.16
CA VAL A 215 -6.75 -14.81 -14.89
C VAL A 215 -8.12 -14.17 -14.80
N LEU A 216 -8.43 -13.57 -13.65
CA LEU A 216 -9.66 -12.83 -13.43
C LEU A 216 -9.73 -11.61 -14.37
N THR A 217 -10.79 -11.51 -15.16
CA THR A 217 -10.97 -10.44 -16.14
C THR A 217 -11.91 -9.35 -15.63
N GLN A 218 -11.89 -8.19 -16.30
CA GLN A 218 -12.85 -7.11 -16.03
C GLN A 218 -14.29 -7.58 -16.23
N GLU A 219 -14.55 -8.41 -17.23
CA GLU A 219 -15.87 -8.97 -17.52
C GLU A 219 -16.35 -9.88 -16.39
N ASP A 220 -15.46 -10.71 -15.83
CA ASP A 220 -15.78 -11.56 -14.67
C ASP A 220 -16.20 -10.71 -13.46
N LEU A 221 -15.50 -9.58 -13.23
CA LEU A 221 -15.81 -8.64 -12.14
C LEU A 221 -17.14 -7.94 -12.34
N ILE A 222 -17.40 -7.39 -13.55
CA ILE A 222 -18.66 -6.72 -13.89
C ILE A 222 -19.84 -7.69 -13.79
N ALA A 223 -19.65 -8.96 -14.21
CA ALA A 223 -20.66 -9.98 -14.12
C ALA A 223 -20.89 -10.54 -12.69
N CYS A 224 -20.10 -10.10 -11.71
CA CYS A 224 -20.08 -10.67 -10.36
C CYS A 224 -20.00 -12.20 -10.39
N LYS A 225 -19.12 -12.73 -11.24
CA LYS A 225 -18.99 -14.17 -11.49
C LYS A 225 -18.66 -14.91 -10.20
N LYS A 226 -19.35 -16.02 -9.99
CA LYS A 226 -19.12 -16.93 -8.87
C LYS A 226 -18.24 -18.09 -9.31
N PHE A 227 -17.36 -18.52 -8.44
CA PHE A 227 -16.45 -19.64 -8.65
C PHE A 227 -16.68 -20.67 -7.55
N ASP A 228 -16.68 -21.96 -7.94
CA ASP A 228 -16.91 -23.06 -7.00
C ASP A 228 -15.78 -23.21 -5.99
N ASP A 229 -14.57 -22.77 -6.33
CA ASP A 229 -13.36 -22.74 -5.52
C ASP A 229 -13.08 -21.39 -4.87
N ALA A 230 -14.08 -20.50 -4.78
CA ALA A 230 -13.91 -19.17 -4.20
C ALA A 230 -13.50 -19.22 -2.72
N ILE A 231 -12.41 -18.55 -2.37
CA ILE A 231 -11.90 -18.44 -0.99
C ILE A 231 -12.31 -17.14 -0.29
N ALA A 232 -12.77 -16.14 -1.06
CA ALA A 232 -13.18 -14.85 -0.54
C ALA A 232 -14.25 -14.21 -1.42
N ALA A 233 -14.97 -13.24 -0.86
CA ALA A 233 -15.86 -12.34 -1.59
C ALA A 233 -15.39 -10.89 -1.42
N CYS A 234 -15.44 -10.12 -2.52
CA CYS A 234 -15.09 -8.72 -2.53
C CYS A 234 -16.23 -7.91 -3.15
N ASN A 235 -16.57 -6.78 -2.54
CA ASN A 235 -17.57 -5.82 -3.05
C ASN A 235 -16.94 -4.44 -3.33
N TYR A 236 -15.65 -4.40 -3.60
CA TYR A 236 -14.94 -3.16 -3.92
C TYR A 236 -15.00 -2.90 -5.43
N ASP A 237 -15.14 -1.64 -5.81
CA ASP A 237 -15.16 -1.22 -7.21
C ASP A 237 -13.79 -1.41 -7.90
N ILE A 238 -13.81 -1.43 -9.25
CA ILE A 238 -12.56 -1.43 -10.03
C ILE A 238 -11.90 -0.06 -9.85
N ASP A 239 -10.75 -0.05 -9.20
CA ASP A 239 -9.99 1.16 -8.84
C ASP A 239 -8.61 1.14 -9.51
N ILE A 240 -8.55 1.65 -10.74
CA ILE A 240 -7.33 1.71 -11.54
C ILE A 240 -6.96 3.18 -11.77
N HIS A 241 -5.75 3.53 -11.38
CA HIS A 241 -5.17 4.85 -11.60
C HIS A 241 -4.11 4.81 -12.72
N ASN A 242 -4.21 5.76 -13.67
CA ASN A 242 -3.27 5.90 -14.79
C ASN A 242 -2.14 6.89 -14.48
#